data_b68ea835e8db117117549e7925858b5a
#
_entry.id   b68ea835e8db117117549e7925858b5a
#
_cell.length_a   1.000
_cell.length_b   1.000
_cell.length_c   1.000
_cell.angle_alpha   90.00
_cell.angle_beta   90.00
_cell.angle_gamma   90.00
#
_symmetry.space_group_name_H-M   'P 1'
#
loop_
_entity.id
_entity.type
_entity.pdbx_description
1 polymer ?
#
loop_
_entity_poly.entity_id
_entity_poly.type
_entity_poly.pdbx_seq_one_letter_code
_entity_poly.pdbx_strand_id
1 'polypeptide(L)'
;MSISSRIAENQPESFAFTAQNKKRIKEILGKYPKERKASAVMPLLDLAQRQHDNWIPMKAIEEISSMLGMAEIRVLEVATFYTMFNLRPVGRYYIQACGTTPCWLRGSDDVMRSIYDKLGIRTGETSACGKFTLLEVECLGACVNAPMVQINDDYYEAVSYTHLRAHETSLH
;
A
#
# COMPACT_ATOMS: atom_id res chain seq x y z
N MET A 1 6.11 -16.18 -3.80
CA MET A 1 4.70 -16.21 -3.32
C MET A 1 3.77 -16.34 -4.51
N SER A 2 2.79 -17.26 -4.46
CA SER A 2 1.77 -17.38 -5.51
C SER A 2 0.87 -16.11 -5.53
N ILE A 3 0.38 -15.70 -6.70
CA ILE A 3 -0.56 -14.58 -6.85
C ILE A 3 -1.83 -14.82 -6.02
N SER A 4 -2.31 -16.08 -5.94
CA SER A 4 -3.48 -16.45 -5.14
C SER A 4 -3.32 -16.15 -3.64
N SER A 5 -2.10 -16.23 -3.10
CA SER A 5 -1.85 -15.91 -1.69
C SER A 5 -1.84 -14.41 -1.38
N ARG A 6 -1.83 -13.55 -2.41
CA ARG A 6 -1.83 -12.08 -2.28
C ARG A 6 -3.24 -11.47 -2.33
N ILE A 7 -4.24 -12.22 -2.82
CA ILE A 7 -5.62 -11.77 -2.96
C ILE A 7 -6.41 -12.22 -1.72
N ALA A 8 -7.24 -11.35 -1.17
CA ALA A 8 -8.12 -11.69 -0.05
C ALA A 8 -9.12 -12.78 -0.44
N GLU A 9 -9.32 -13.76 0.42
CA GLU A 9 -10.34 -14.81 0.24
C GLU A 9 -11.76 -14.24 0.38
N ASN A 10 -11.95 -13.36 1.35
CA ASN A 10 -13.22 -12.66 1.55
C ASN A 10 -13.25 -11.38 0.71
N GLN A 11 -14.15 -11.34 -0.26
CA GLN A 11 -14.34 -10.20 -1.16
C GLN A 11 -15.70 -9.54 -0.89
N PRO A 12 -15.81 -8.19 -0.99
CA PRO A 12 -17.10 -7.54 -0.93
C PRO A 12 -17.97 -7.92 -2.13
N GLU A 13 -19.27 -7.98 -1.93
CA GLU A 13 -20.23 -8.30 -2.99
C GLU A 13 -20.27 -7.25 -4.11
N SER A 14 -19.97 -5.99 -3.77
CA SER A 14 -20.00 -4.88 -4.71
C SER A 14 -18.95 -3.82 -4.36
N PHE A 15 -18.53 -3.08 -5.37
CA PHE A 15 -17.71 -1.87 -5.22
C PHE A 15 -18.24 -0.81 -6.21
N ALA A 16 -18.32 0.42 -5.77
CA ALA A 16 -18.59 1.57 -6.62
C ALA A 16 -17.84 2.80 -6.10
N PHE A 17 -17.29 3.60 -7.01
CA PHE A 17 -16.67 4.85 -6.63
C PHE A 17 -17.70 5.85 -6.08
N THR A 18 -17.32 6.56 -5.01
CA THR A 18 -18.14 7.64 -4.44
C THR A 18 -18.35 8.76 -5.45
N ALA A 19 -19.37 9.59 -5.24
CA ALA A 19 -19.65 10.75 -6.09
C ALA A 19 -18.44 11.71 -6.17
N GLN A 20 -17.71 11.89 -5.07
CA GLN A 20 -16.48 12.68 -5.03
C GLN A 20 -15.38 12.07 -5.90
N ASN A 21 -15.16 10.75 -5.78
CA ASN A 21 -14.15 10.05 -6.56
C ASN A 21 -14.52 9.97 -8.05
N LYS A 22 -15.80 9.90 -8.40
CA LYS A 22 -16.26 10.00 -9.80
C LYS A 22 -15.89 11.35 -10.45
N LYS A 23 -15.86 12.45 -9.67
CA LYS A 23 -15.35 13.74 -10.18
C LYS A 23 -13.84 13.67 -10.44
N ARG A 24 -13.07 13.15 -9.46
CA ARG A 24 -11.63 12.94 -9.62
C ARG A 24 -11.27 12.02 -10.80
N ILE A 25 -12.04 10.97 -11.02
CA ILE A 25 -11.87 10.06 -12.17
C ILE A 25 -11.99 10.83 -13.49
N LYS A 26 -12.98 11.72 -13.63
CA LYS A 26 -13.11 12.56 -14.84
C LYS A 26 -11.89 13.45 -15.06
N GLU A 27 -11.35 14.04 -14.00
CA GLU A 27 -10.12 14.85 -14.05
C GLU A 27 -8.91 14.01 -14.45
N ILE A 28 -8.77 12.81 -13.86
CA ILE A 28 -7.69 11.87 -14.19
C ILE A 28 -7.77 11.47 -15.67
N LEU A 29 -8.93 11.02 -16.12
CA LEU A 29 -9.13 10.61 -17.51
C LEU A 29 -8.92 11.75 -18.50
N GLY A 30 -9.22 13.00 -18.12
CA GLY A 30 -8.97 14.20 -18.92
C GLY A 30 -7.50 14.52 -19.17
N LYS A 31 -6.57 13.94 -18.37
CA LYS A 31 -5.11 14.11 -18.55
C LYS A 31 -4.55 13.24 -19.68
N TYR A 32 -5.31 12.24 -20.13
CA TYR A 32 -4.85 11.27 -21.12
C TYR A 32 -5.59 11.43 -22.44
N PRO A 33 -4.94 11.24 -23.59
CA PRO A 33 -5.60 11.17 -24.89
C PRO A 33 -6.70 10.08 -24.89
N LYS A 34 -7.76 10.28 -25.67
CA LYS A 34 -8.90 9.35 -25.72
C LYS A 34 -8.50 7.91 -26.05
N GLU A 35 -7.47 7.75 -26.90
CA GLU A 35 -6.92 6.46 -27.35
C GLU A 35 -5.97 5.83 -26.31
N ARG A 36 -5.62 6.58 -25.26
CA ARG A 36 -4.63 6.16 -24.23
C ARG A 36 -5.22 6.11 -22.82
N LYS A 37 -6.51 5.91 -22.68
CA LYS A 37 -7.20 5.83 -21.37
C LYS A 37 -6.65 4.74 -20.46
N ALA A 38 -6.11 3.65 -21.03
CA ALA A 38 -5.44 2.60 -20.28
C ALA A 38 -4.31 3.11 -19.37
N SER A 39 -3.67 4.23 -19.71
CA SER A 39 -2.62 4.86 -18.89
C SER A 39 -3.15 5.39 -17.55
N ALA A 40 -4.46 5.53 -17.39
CA ALA A 40 -5.09 5.94 -16.13
C ALA A 40 -5.25 4.79 -15.11
N VAL A 41 -4.83 3.55 -15.44
CA VAL A 41 -5.03 2.38 -14.56
C VAL A 41 -4.42 2.59 -13.18
N MET A 42 -3.17 3.07 -13.09
CA MET A 42 -2.50 3.25 -11.79
C MET A 42 -3.18 4.29 -10.89
N PRO A 43 -3.48 5.52 -11.35
CA PRO A 43 -4.18 6.49 -10.51
C PRO A 43 -5.60 6.07 -10.15
N LEU A 44 -6.27 5.23 -10.96
CA LEU A 44 -7.58 4.68 -10.59
C LEU A 44 -7.46 3.57 -9.54
N LEU A 45 -6.43 2.74 -9.60
CA LEU A 45 -6.12 1.75 -8.55
C LEU A 45 -5.79 2.44 -7.22
N ASP A 46 -4.96 3.49 -7.23
CA ASP A 46 -4.67 4.28 -6.03
C ASP A 46 -5.94 4.90 -5.44
N LEU A 47 -6.81 5.46 -6.29
CA LEU A 47 -8.07 6.04 -5.84
C LEU A 47 -9.02 5.00 -5.24
N ALA A 48 -9.07 3.79 -5.80
CA ALA A 48 -9.85 2.68 -5.28
C ALA A 48 -9.31 2.21 -3.92
N GLN A 49 -7.98 2.05 -3.81
CA GLN A 49 -7.30 1.65 -2.58
C GLN A 49 -7.56 2.64 -1.45
N ARG A 50 -7.42 3.94 -1.71
CA ARG A 50 -7.70 5.00 -0.72
C ARG A 50 -9.17 5.06 -0.30
N GLN A 51 -10.09 4.70 -1.18
CA GLN A 51 -11.51 4.66 -0.86
C GLN A 51 -11.90 3.45 -0.02
N HIS A 52 -11.19 2.34 -0.17
CA HIS A 52 -11.56 1.05 0.41
C HIS A 52 -10.50 0.59 1.45
N ASP A 53 -10.37 1.35 2.54
CA ASP A 53 -9.55 1.02 3.70
C ASP A 53 -8.13 0.51 3.36
N ASN A 54 -7.48 1.17 2.40
CA ASN A 54 -6.10 0.90 1.96
C ASN A 54 -5.89 -0.46 1.26
N TRP A 55 -6.94 -1.08 0.69
CA TRP A 55 -6.79 -2.25 -0.16
C TRP A 55 -7.79 -2.26 -1.33
N ILE A 56 -7.50 -3.05 -2.36
CA ILE A 56 -8.25 -3.08 -3.62
C ILE A 56 -9.00 -4.40 -3.73
N PRO A 57 -10.34 -4.43 -3.61
CA PRO A 57 -11.12 -5.63 -3.83
C PRO A 57 -11.22 -5.97 -5.33
N MET A 58 -11.48 -7.23 -5.65
CA MET A 58 -11.64 -7.67 -7.04
C MET A 58 -12.76 -6.93 -7.76
N LYS A 59 -13.83 -6.54 -7.06
CA LYS A 59 -14.91 -5.71 -7.63
C LYS A 59 -14.46 -4.32 -8.06
N ALA A 60 -13.39 -3.77 -7.45
CA ALA A 60 -12.79 -2.52 -7.93
C ALA A 60 -11.98 -2.74 -9.21
N ILE A 61 -11.34 -3.90 -9.37
CA ILE A 61 -10.65 -4.28 -10.62
C ILE A 61 -11.67 -4.36 -11.77
N GLU A 62 -12.83 -5.02 -11.56
CA GLU A 62 -13.93 -5.11 -12.54
C GLU A 62 -14.43 -3.72 -12.94
N GLU A 63 -14.69 -2.84 -11.97
CA GLU A 63 -15.18 -1.47 -12.21
C GLU A 63 -14.17 -0.63 -13.01
N ILE A 64 -12.88 -0.69 -12.65
CA ILE A 64 -11.80 0.01 -13.36
C ILE A 64 -11.65 -0.54 -14.78
N SER A 65 -11.71 -1.86 -14.97
CA SER A 65 -11.62 -2.50 -16.27
C SER A 65 -12.73 -2.02 -17.21
N SER A 66 -13.96 -1.97 -16.70
CA SER A 66 -15.12 -1.46 -17.43
C SER A 66 -14.95 0.02 -17.84
N MET A 67 -14.48 0.87 -16.91
CA MET A 67 -14.26 2.30 -17.18
C MET A 67 -13.20 2.56 -18.26
N LEU A 68 -12.14 1.74 -18.26
CA LEU A 68 -10.99 1.90 -19.18
C LEU A 68 -11.16 1.13 -20.49
N GLY A 69 -12.17 0.24 -20.59
CA GLY A 69 -12.31 -0.68 -21.71
C GLY A 69 -11.16 -1.67 -21.83
N MET A 70 -10.60 -2.11 -20.69
CA MET A 70 -9.51 -3.08 -20.59
C MET A 70 -10.05 -4.43 -20.12
N ALA A 71 -9.37 -5.52 -20.47
CA ALA A 71 -9.65 -6.79 -19.82
C ALA A 71 -9.25 -6.75 -18.34
N GLU A 72 -10.04 -7.35 -17.45
CA GLU A 72 -9.78 -7.37 -15.99
C GLU A 72 -8.38 -7.89 -15.65
N ILE A 73 -7.92 -8.92 -16.37
CA ILE A 73 -6.59 -9.47 -16.18
C ILE A 73 -5.49 -8.42 -16.37
N ARG A 74 -5.68 -7.45 -17.29
CA ARG A 74 -4.71 -6.38 -17.53
C ARG A 74 -4.65 -5.37 -16.39
N VAL A 75 -5.79 -5.09 -15.76
CA VAL A 75 -5.85 -4.25 -14.56
C VAL A 75 -5.22 -5.00 -13.38
N LEU A 76 -5.52 -6.29 -13.24
CA LEU A 76 -4.96 -7.17 -12.20
C LEU A 76 -3.44 -7.32 -12.34
N GLU A 77 -2.91 -7.43 -13.55
CA GLU A 77 -1.46 -7.46 -13.80
C GLU A 77 -0.76 -6.23 -13.20
N VAL A 78 -1.32 -5.04 -13.39
CA VAL A 78 -0.76 -3.81 -12.81
C VAL A 78 -0.86 -3.83 -11.28
N ALA A 79 -2.02 -4.22 -10.74
CA ALA A 79 -2.23 -4.29 -9.29
C ALA A 79 -1.33 -5.32 -8.60
N THR A 80 -0.98 -6.42 -9.28
CA THR A 80 -0.08 -7.45 -8.73
C THR A 80 1.39 -7.14 -8.96
N PHE A 81 1.73 -6.41 -10.01
CA PHE A 81 3.11 -6.04 -10.31
C PHE A 81 3.63 -4.98 -9.34
N TYR A 82 2.86 -3.93 -9.09
CA TYR A 82 3.27 -2.84 -8.20
C TYR A 82 2.93 -3.16 -6.75
N THR A 83 3.95 -3.36 -5.93
CA THR A 83 3.81 -3.77 -4.51
C THR A 83 3.16 -2.73 -3.60
N MET A 84 3.00 -1.50 -4.07
CA MET A 84 2.24 -0.46 -3.35
C MET A 84 0.73 -0.72 -3.34
N PHE A 85 0.23 -1.61 -4.20
CA PHE A 85 -1.18 -2.00 -4.22
C PHE A 85 -1.42 -3.21 -3.33
N ASN A 86 -2.32 -3.06 -2.37
CA ASN A 86 -2.74 -4.11 -1.46
C ASN A 86 -3.98 -4.80 -2.01
N LEU A 87 -3.92 -6.10 -2.26
CA LEU A 87 -5.05 -6.91 -2.73
C LEU A 87 -5.75 -7.67 -1.59
N ARG A 88 -5.40 -7.35 -0.36
CA ARG A 88 -6.01 -7.87 0.87
C ARG A 88 -6.07 -6.77 1.92
N PRO A 89 -6.98 -6.87 2.90
CA PRO A 89 -7.05 -5.93 4.00
C PRO A 89 -5.72 -5.74 4.70
N VAL A 90 -5.40 -4.50 5.03
CA VAL A 90 -4.24 -4.11 5.83
C VAL A 90 -4.72 -3.36 7.07
N GLY A 91 -3.88 -3.25 8.08
CA GLY A 91 -4.19 -2.48 9.28
C GLY A 91 -4.31 -0.97 8.99
N ARG A 92 -4.96 -0.26 9.90
CA ARG A 92 -5.09 1.21 9.83
C ARG A 92 -3.73 1.91 9.65
N TYR A 93 -2.70 1.38 10.28
CA TYR A 93 -1.31 1.82 10.16
C TYR A 93 -0.54 0.78 9.36
N TYR A 94 -0.33 1.08 8.10
CA TYR A 94 0.46 0.23 7.19
C TYR A 94 1.91 0.68 7.25
N ILE A 95 2.73 -0.13 7.90
CA ILE A 95 4.15 0.15 8.18
C ILE A 95 4.97 -0.55 7.09
N GLN A 96 5.70 0.22 6.32
CA GLN A 96 6.59 -0.25 5.26
C GLN A 96 8.03 0.09 5.64
N ALA A 97 8.83 -0.90 5.99
CA ALA A 97 10.24 -0.70 6.37
C ALA A 97 11.15 -1.03 5.19
N CYS A 98 12.04 -0.10 4.85
CA CYS A 98 12.99 -0.29 3.76
C CYS A 98 14.12 -1.23 4.20
N GLY A 99 14.31 -2.36 3.48
CA GLY A 99 15.35 -3.37 3.73
C GLY A 99 16.53 -3.33 2.78
N THR A 100 16.60 -2.36 1.83
CA THR A 100 17.67 -2.31 0.84
C THR A 100 19.01 -1.87 1.40
N THR A 101 20.08 -2.09 0.65
CA THR A 101 21.47 -1.96 1.10
C THR A 101 21.78 -0.71 1.93
N PRO A 102 21.40 0.53 1.55
CA PRO A 102 21.68 1.70 2.37
C PRO A 102 21.00 1.65 3.75
N CYS A 103 19.75 1.20 3.79
CA CYS A 103 18.99 1.07 5.03
C CYS A 103 19.55 -0.07 5.88
N TRP A 104 19.91 -1.19 5.27
CA TRP A 104 20.53 -2.32 5.95
C TRP A 104 21.86 -1.93 6.59
N LEU A 105 22.77 -1.27 5.86
CA LEU A 105 24.04 -0.77 6.39
C LEU A 105 23.86 0.24 7.53
N ARG A 106 22.73 0.92 7.58
CA ARG A 106 22.38 1.92 8.62
C ARG A 106 21.51 1.35 9.74
N GLY A 107 21.27 0.02 9.75
CA GLY A 107 20.62 -0.68 10.86
C GLY A 107 19.10 -0.89 10.67
N SER A 108 18.61 -1.11 9.44
CA SER A 108 17.20 -1.46 9.24
C SER A 108 16.78 -2.74 9.97
N ASP A 109 17.72 -3.68 10.18
CA ASP A 109 17.46 -4.90 10.96
C ASP A 109 17.09 -4.58 12.43
N ASP A 110 17.72 -3.57 13.03
CA ASP A 110 17.38 -3.12 14.38
C ASP A 110 16.03 -2.42 14.42
N VAL A 111 15.68 -1.69 13.35
CA VAL A 111 14.34 -1.10 13.17
C VAL A 111 13.29 -2.20 13.10
N MET A 112 13.49 -3.23 12.25
CA MET A 112 12.59 -4.38 12.13
C MET A 112 12.43 -5.14 13.44
N ARG A 113 13.52 -5.37 14.15
CA ARG A 113 13.51 -6.02 15.48
C ARG A 113 12.71 -5.20 16.48
N SER A 114 12.91 -3.88 16.50
CA SER A 114 12.19 -2.98 17.41
C SER A 114 10.67 -2.99 17.14
N ILE A 115 10.26 -3.04 15.85
CA ILE A 115 8.86 -3.16 15.48
C ILE A 115 8.29 -4.50 15.97
N TYR A 116 9.04 -5.59 15.76
CA TYR A 116 8.64 -6.92 16.24
C TYR A 116 8.49 -6.95 17.78
N ASP A 117 9.47 -6.42 18.52
CA ASP A 117 9.45 -6.42 19.98
C ASP A 117 8.23 -5.64 20.54
N LYS A 118 7.80 -4.61 19.83
CA LYS A 118 6.68 -3.76 20.26
C LYS A 118 5.32 -4.24 19.80
N LEU A 119 5.19 -4.68 18.57
CA LEU A 119 3.90 -5.02 17.96
C LEU A 119 3.65 -6.52 17.87
N GLY A 120 4.67 -7.35 18.10
CA GLY A 120 4.59 -8.81 18.01
C GLY A 120 4.28 -9.33 16.61
N ILE A 121 4.55 -8.53 15.57
CA ILE A 121 4.26 -8.89 14.17
C ILE A 121 5.54 -8.94 13.33
N ARG A 122 5.56 -9.87 12.39
CA ARG A 122 6.63 -10.02 11.39
C ARG A 122 6.20 -9.43 10.05
N THR A 123 7.15 -9.33 9.12
CA THR A 123 6.86 -8.87 7.76
C THR A 123 5.76 -9.71 7.11
N GLY A 124 4.77 -9.03 6.55
CA GLY A 124 3.58 -9.63 5.94
C GLY A 124 2.44 -9.93 6.90
N GLU A 125 2.59 -9.65 8.19
CA GLU A 125 1.57 -9.91 9.22
C GLU A 125 0.83 -8.64 9.63
N THR A 126 -0.41 -8.86 10.11
CA THR A 126 -1.24 -7.83 10.74
C THR A 126 -1.40 -8.17 12.22
N SER A 127 -1.31 -7.18 13.08
CA SER A 127 -1.48 -7.33 14.52
C SER A 127 -2.86 -7.91 14.87
N ALA A 128 -2.94 -8.64 16.01
CA ALA A 128 -4.19 -9.25 16.47
C ALA A 128 -5.34 -8.24 16.67
N CYS A 129 -5.01 -6.98 16.97
CA CYS A 129 -6.01 -5.90 17.09
C CYS A 129 -6.43 -5.30 15.74
N GLY A 130 -5.87 -5.76 14.61
CA GLY A 130 -6.16 -5.28 13.26
C GLY A 130 -5.63 -3.86 12.96
N LYS A 131 -4.90 -3.22 13.88
CA LYS A 131 -4.47 -1.83 13.70
C LYS A 131 -3.21 -1.68 12.86
N PHE A 132 -2.26 -2.61 12.96
CA PHE A 132 -0.94 -2.49 12.36
C PHE A 132 -0.69 -3.63 11.37
N THR A 133 -0.15 -3.30 10.21
CA THR A 133 0.39 -4.28 9.26
C THR A 133 1.82 -3.89 8.96
N LEU A 134 2.75 -4.84 9.04
CA LEU A 134 4.15 -4.63 8.72
C LEU A 134 4.51 -5.29 7.40
N LEU A 135 5.19 -4.56 6.54
CA LEU A 135 5.81 -5.09 5.33
C LEU A 135 7.24 -4.58 5.21
N GLU A 136 8.17 -5.49 4.96
CA GLU A 136 9.49 -5.14 4.46
C GLU A 136 9.37 -4.85 2.95
N VAL A 137 9.87 -3.68 2.53
CA VAL A 137 9.77 -3.23 1.14
C VAL A 137 11.13 -2.93 0.56
N GLU A 138 11.18 -2.83 -0.77
CA GLU A 138 12.34 -2.34 -1.50
C GLU A 138 12.57 -0.84 -1.23
N CYS A 139 13.51 -0.24 -1.95
CA CYS A 139 13.93 1.14 -1.75
C CYS A 139 12.78 2.16 -1.83
N LEU A 140 12.58 2.91 -0.74
CA LEU A 140 11.61 4.00 -0.66
C LEU A 140 12.15 5.35 -1.17
N GLY A 141 13.39 5.39 -1.67
CA GLY A 141 13.97 6.56 -2.33
C GLY A 141 14.64 7.60 -1.43
N ALA A 142 14.63 7.45 -0.09
CA ALA A 142 15.24 8.37 0.86
C ALA A 142 16.58 7.84 1.44
N CYS A 143 17.42 7.26 0.61
CA CYS A 143 18.68 6.59 1.03
C CYS A 143 19.66 7.51 1.75
N VAL A 144 19.62 8.82 1.49
CA VAL A 144 20.47 9.83 2.15
C VAL A 144 20.22 9.85 3.65
N ASN A 145 18.98 9.65 4.06
CA ASN A 145 18.55 9.66 5.46
C ASN A 145 18.15 8.25 5.95
N ALA A 146 18.84 7.22 5.50
CA ALA A 146 18.63 5.85 5.95
C ALA A 146 18.96 5.69 7.45
N PRO A 147 18.32 4.73 8.16
CA PRO A 147 17.24 3.87 7.72
C PRO A 147 15.90 4.60 7.71
N MET A 148 14.97 4.11 6.89
CA MET A 148 13.68 4.77 6.78
C MET A 148 12.50 3.80 6.83
N VAL A 149 11.36 4.33 7.28
CA VAL A 149 10.07 3.65 7.36
C VAL A 149 9.01 4.59 6.80
N GLN A 150 8.07 4.04 6.04
CA GLN A 150 6.85 4.74 5.64
C GLN A 150 5.68 4.18 6.45
N ILE A 151 4.87 5.05 7.03
CA ILE A 151 3.61 4.68 7.70
C ILE A 151 2.48 5.39 6.95
N ASN A 152 1.67 4.64 6.25
CA ASN A 152 0.69 5.14 5.30
C ASN A 152 1.34 6.07 4.25
N ASP A 153 1.06 7.38 4.28
CA ASP A 153 1.63 8.37 3.36
C ASP A 153 2.84 9.12 3.93
N ASP A 154 3.16 8.93 5.23
CA ASP A 154 4.19 9.69 5.91
C ASP A 154 5.54 8.96 5.93
N TYR A 155 6.61 9.67 5.57
CA TYR A 155 7.99 9.19 5.64
C TYR A 155 8.62 9.55 6.99
N TYR A 156 9.27 8.54 7.58
CA TYR A 156 10.09 8.66 8.79
C TYR A 156 11.52 8.28 8.41
N GLU A 157 12.39 9.28 8.42
CA GLU A 157 13.78 9.17 7.99
C GLU A 157 14.71 9.13 9.19
N ALA A 158 15.92 8.61 9.00
CA ALA A 158 16.93 8.42 10.05
C ALA A 158 16.35 7.76 11.31
N VAL A 159 15.49 6.76 11.09
CA VAL A 159 14.76 6.08 12.16
C VAL A 159 15.74 5.32 13.03
N SER A 160 15.72 5.58 14.34
CA SER A 160 16.46 4.82 15.34
C SER A 160 15.50 4.15 16.32
N TYR A 161 16.02 3.21 17.09
CA TYR A 161 15.28 2.56 18.19
C TYR A 161 14.62 3.59 19.13
N THR A 162 15.27 4.72 19.38
CA THR A 162 14.76 5.78 20.26
C THR A 162 13.57 6.52 19.66
N HIS A 163 13.54 6.72 18.33
CA HIS A 163 12.41 7.36 17.65
C HIS A 163 11.15 6.48 17.68
N LEU A 164 11.30 5.17 17.46
CA LEU A 164 10.19 4.22 17.58
C LEU A 164 9.61 4.16 18.99
N ARG A 165 10.42 4.45 20.01
CA ARG A 165 9.97 4.51 21.41
C ARG A 165 9.22 5.80 21.74
N ALA A 166 9.57 6.92 21.11
CA ALA A 166 8.94 8.22 21.36
C ALA A 166 7.50 8.33 20.80
N HIS A 167 7.20 7.59 19.74
CA HIS A 167 5.87 7.57 19.13
C HIS A 167 4.81 6.78 19.93
N GLU A 168 5.19 6.01 20.95
CA GLU A 168 4.23 5.33 21.85
C GLU A 168 3.33 6.31 22.61
N THR A 169 3.80 7.52 22.87
CA THR A 169 3.05 8.52 23.65
C THR A 169 2.05 9.32 22.83
N SER A 170 2.08 9.24 21.51
CA SER A 170 1.21 10.02 20.61
C SER A 170 0.13 9.18 19.89
N LEU A 171 0.10 7.87 20.08
CA LEU A 171 -0.86 6.96 19.43
C LEU A 171 -1.93 6.40 20.38
N HIS A 172 -2.10 6.99 21.57
CA HIS A 172 -3.16 6.67 22.52
C HIS A 172 -4.32 7.65 22.42
#